data_89ea478b35ee978ef2bb60dd4768d488
#
_entry.id   89ea478b35ee978ef2bb60dd4768d488
#
_cell.length_a   1.000
_cell.length_b   1.000
_cell.length_c   1.000
_cell.angle_alpha   90.00
_cell.angle_beta   90.00
_cell.angle_gamma   90.00
#
_symmetry.space_group_name_H-M   'P 1'
#
loop_
_entity.id
_entity.type
_entity.pdbx_description
1 polymer ?
#
loop_
_entity_poly.entity_id
_entity_poly.type
_entity_poly.pdbx_seq_one_letter_code
_entity_poly.pdbx_strand_id
1 'polypeptide(L)'
;MRIFASMTLQPSIGLKANWKQFSLLVIVNAFVGGMVGLERSILPELAVQTFHLAAQSAILSFIVVFGLTKAFSNYFAGALAQRLGRKNLLVIGWLFGIPVPFLLMYAPSWGWIIAANVLLGINQGLAWSSTVVMKIDLAGEKQRGLAMGLNEFAGYLAVGTVAFFSGYIAERYGLRPYPFYLGIAMALIGLVLSVFF
;
A
#
# COMPACT_ATOMS: atom_id res chain seq x y z
N MET A 1 27.77 -10.54 47.01
CA MET A 1 26.73 -11.05 46.14
C MET A 1 26.04 -9.84 45.49
N ARG A 2 26.51 -9.40 44.31
CA ARG A 2 25.97 -8.21 43.62
C ARG A 2 24.86 -8.68 42.68
N ILE A 3 23.64 -8.27 43.01
CA ILE A 3 22.47 -8.48 42.17
C ILE A 3 22.59 -7.47 41.00
N PHE A 4 22.99 -7.93 39.83
CA PHE A 4 22.84 -7.18 38.58
C PHE A 4 21.37 -7.19 38.20
N ALA A 5 20.64 -6.16 38.64
CA ALA A 5 19.34 -5.86 38.03
C ALA A 5 19.59 -5.47 36.57
N SER A 6 19.28 -6.37 35.68
CA SER A 6 19.18 -6.06 34.26
C SER A 6 18.08 -5.01 34.08
N MET A 7 18.45 -3.74 33.97
CA MET A 7 17.55 -2.70 33.49
C MET A 7 17.14 -3.07 32.06
N THR A 8 16.08 -3.81 31.93
CA THR A 8 15.36 -3.88 30.65
C THR A 8 14.84 -2.49 30.38
N LEU A 9 15.54 -1.76 29.50
CA LEU A 9 15.05 -0.50 28.96
C LEU A 9 13.68 -0.79 28.32
N GLN A 10 12.62 -0.42 29.00
CA GLN A 10 11.29 -0.48 28.39
C GLN A 10 11.31 0.46 27.18
N PRO A 11 10.88 0.01 26.00
CA PRO A 11 10.87 0.87 24.83
C PRO A 11 10.01 2.10 25.14
N SER A 12 10.58 3.28 24.89
CA SER A 12 9.88 4.54 25.13
C SER A 12 8.67 4.61 24.19
N ILE A 13 7.45 4.64 24.77
CA ILE A 13 6.20 4.73 24.02
C ILE A 13 5.85 6.21 23.83
N GLY A 14 5.43 6.58 22.59
CA GLY A 14 4.99 7.93 22.26
C GLY A 14 5.55 8.45 20.95
N LEU A 15 4.81 9.34 20.28
CA LEU A 15 5.18 9.87 18.97
C LEU A 15 6.51 10.66 19.00
N LYS A 16 6.75 11.46 20.05
CA LYS A 16 8.00 12.22 20.20
C LYS A 16 9.22 11.29 20.31
N ALA A 17 9.10 10.21 21.07
CA ALA A 17 10.18 9.26 21.27
C ALA A 17 10.49 8.45 20.01
N ASN A 18 9.47 8.13 19.22
CA ASN A 18 9.55 7.25 18.05
C ASN A 18 9.31 7.98 16.71
N TRP A 19 9.49 9.31 16.67
CA TRP A 19 9.09 10.12 15.52
C TRP A 19 9.72 9.65 14.20
N LYS A 20 10.98 9.20 14.21
CA LYS A 20 11.70 8.74 13.01
C LYS A 20 11.05 7.50 12.42
N GLN A 21 10.81 6.48 13.27
CA GLN A 21 10.16 5.24 12.85
C GLN A 21 8.71 5.48 12.46
N PHE A 22 8.00 6.31 13.21
CA PHE A 22 6.64 6.69 12.89
C PHE A 22 6.53 7.38 11.53
N SER A 23 7.38 8.39 11.27
CA SER A 23 7.40 9.10 9.97
C SER A 23 7.77 8.18 8.82
N LEU A 24 8.71 7.26 9.01
CA LEU A 24 9.06 6.26 8.01
C LEU A 24 7.83 5.39 7.64
N LEU A 25 7.09 4.92 8.64
CA LEU A 25 5.87 4.14 8.39
C LEU A 25 4.76 4.96 7.74
N VAL A 26 4.68 6.28 8.00
CA VAL A 26 3.75 7.19 7.31
C VAL A 26 4.11 7.30 5.84
N ILE A 27 5.40 7.46 5.52
CA ILE A 27 5.90 7.52 4.13
C ILE A 27 5.65 6.18 3.42
N VAL A 28 5.96 5.06 4.06
CA VAL A 28 5.67 3.72 3.49
C VAL A 28 4.19 3.58 3.20
N ASN A 29 3.32 4.02 4.12
CA ASN A 29 1.87 3.97 3.91
C ASN A 29 1.40 4.90 2.76
N ALA A 30 2.05 6.04 2.57
CA ALA A 30 1.78 6.92 1.43
C ALA A 30 2.09 6.21 0.11
N PHE A 31 3.20 5.47 0.00
CA PHE A 31 3.47 4.65 -1.19
C PHE A 31 2.45 3.54 -1.39
N VAL A 32 1.99 2.89 -0.31
CA VAL A 32 0.91 1.90 -0.37
C VAL A 32 -0.36 2.54 -0.94
N GLY A 33 -0.75 3.73 -0.46
CA GLY A 33 -1.89 4.49 -1.00
C GLY A 33 -1.68 4.90 -2.46
N GLY A 34 -0.48 5.37 -2.81
CA GLY A 34 -0.12 5.76 -4.17
C GLY A 34 -0.33 4.66 -5.21
N MET A 35 -0.06 3.39 -4.85
CA MET A 35 -0.32 2.24 -5.72
C MET A 35 -1.81 2.13 -6.11
N VAL A 36 -2.72 2.46 -5.20
CA VAL A 36 -4.17 2.52 -5.50
C VAL A 36 -4.49 3.72 -6.38
N GLY A 37 -3.89 4.88 -6.06
CA GLY A 37 -4.10 6.12 -6.83
C GLY A 37 -3.75 5.96 -8.31
N LEU A 38 -2.66 5.25 -8.60
CA LEU A 38 -2.21 4.97 -9.95
C LEU A 38 -3.31 4.36 -10.85
N GLU A 39 -4.11 3.46 -10.30
CA GLU A 39 -5.12 2.75 -11.06
C GLU A 39 -6.42 3.55 -11.26
N ARG A 40 -6.75 4.43 -10.31
CA ARG A 40 -8.06 5.12 -10.28
C ARG A 40 -8.30 6.02 -11.48
N SER A 41 -7.27 6.67 -11.99
CA SER A 41 -7.37 7.55 -13.16
C SER A 41 -7.17 6.83 -14.48
N ILE A 42 -6.40 5.74 -14.51
CA ILE A 42 -5.94 5.12 -15.76
C ILE A 42 -6.82 3.94 -16.18
N LEU A 43 -7.20 3.05 -15.26
CA LEU A 43 -7.87 1.81 -15.63
C LEU A 43 -9.24 1.98 -16.29
N PRO A 44 -10.11 2.93 -15.89
CA PRO A 44 -11.36 3.16 -16.60
C PRO A 44 -11.14 3.56 -18.07
N GLU A 45 -10.19 4.45 -18.31
CA GLU A 45 -9.84 4.92 -19.67
C GLU A 45 -9.22 3.78 -20.49
N LEU A 46 -8.32 3.02 -19.89
CA LEU A 46 -7.69 1.86 -20.51
C LEU A 46 -8.72 0.78 -20.89
N ALA A 47 -9.74 0.57 -20.05
CA ALA A 47 -10.83 -0.36 -20.31
C ALA A 47 -11.57 -0.01 -21.60
N VAL A 48 -11.88 1.28 -21.78
CA VAL A 48 -12.62 1.77 -22.96
C VAL A 48 -11.72 1.82 -24.19
N GLN A 49 -10.57 2.50 -24.08
CA GLN A 49 -9.73 2.78 -25.25
C GLN A 49 -8.93 1.57 -25.75
N THR A 50 -8.44 0.73 -24.84
CA THR A 50 -7.56 -0.37 -25.22
C THR A 50 -8.28 -1.71 -25.27
N PHE A 51 -9.19 -1.97 -24.32
CA PHE A 51 -9.91 -3.24 -24.25
C PHE A 51 -11.33 -3.19 -24.81
N HIS A 52 -11.78 -2.00 -25.26
CA HIS A 52 -13.09 -1.79 -25.90
C HIS A 52 -14.28 -2.31 -25.06
N LEU A 53 -14.19 -2.19 -23.73
CA LEU A 53 -15.25 -2.59 -22.84
C LEU A 53 -16.37 -1.54 -22.86
N ALA A 54 -17.59 -1.96 -23.17
CA ALA A 54 -18.76 -1.09 -23.22
C ALA A 54 -19.57 -1.10 -21.91
N ALA A 55 -19.59 -2.24 -21.18
CA ALA A 55 -20.40 -2.38 -19.98
C ALA A 55 -19.70 -1.73 -18.78
N GLN A 56 -20.38 -0.81 -18.10
CA GLN A 56 -19.85 -0.12 -16.92
C GLN A 56 -19.46 -1.11 -15.79
N SER A 57 -20.24 -2.17 -15.60
CA SER A 57 -19.96 -3.23 -14.63
C SER A 57 -18.65 -3.97 -14.94
N ALA A 58 -18.34 -4.21 -16.22
CA ALA A 58 -17.08 -4.81 -16.64
C ALA A 58 -15.91 -3.84 -16.40
N ILE A 59 -16.07 -2.56 -16.73
CA ILE A 59 -15.07 -1.52 -16.49
C ILE A 59 -14.72 -1.43 -15.00
N LEU A 60 -15.72 -1.43 -14.11
CA LEU A 60 -15.53 -1.29 -12.67
C LEU A 60 -15.20 -2.59 -11.94
N SER A 61 -15.14 -3.73 -12.65
CA SER A 61 -14.87 -5.05 -12.05
C SER A 61 -13.56 -5.09 -11.25
N PHE A 62 -12.53 -4.34 -11.68
CA PHE A 62 -11.26 -4.27 -10.97
C PHE A 62 -11.40 -3.72 -9.55
N ILE A 63 -12.32 -2.75 -9.33
CA ILE A 63 -12.58 -2.16 -8.00
C ILE A 63 -13.19 -3.21 -7.07
N VAL A 64 -14.14 -4.00 -7.58
CA VAL A 64 -14.81 -5.05 -6.80
C VAL A 64 -13.81 -6.12 -6.41
N VAL A 65 -13.02 -6.62 -7.37
CA VAL A 65 -12.00 -7.65 -7.11
C VAL A 65 -10.94 -7.15 -6.12
N PHE A 66 -10.43 -5.94 -6.33
CA PHE A 66 -9.51 -5.30 -5.39
C PHE A 66 -10.10 -5.23 -3.98
N GLY A 67 -11.33 -4.71 -3.84
CA GLY A 67 -12.00 -4.54 -2.55
C GLY A 67 -12.21 -5.85 -1.80
N LEU A 68 -12.70 -6.89 -2.49
CA LEU A 68 -12.88 -8.22 -1.92
C LEU A 68 -11.55 -8.83 -1.48
N THR A 69 -10.54 -8.79 -2.34
CA THR A 69 -9.21 -9.34 -2.02
C THR A 69 -8.57 -8.59 -0.85
N LYS A 70 -8.67 -7.26 -0.83
CA LYS A 70 -8.19 -6.45 0.30
C LYS A 70 -8.92 -6.81 1.60
N ALA A 71 -10.24 -7.00 1.56
CA ALA A 71 -11.03 -7.38 2.73
C ALA A 71 -10.60 -8.73 3.30
N PHE A 72 -10.46 -9.75 2.44
CA PHE A 72 -9.93 -11.05 2.86
C PHE A 72 -8.51 -10.98 3.41
N SER A 73 -7.63 -10.27 2.73
CA SER A 73 -6.23 -10.10 3.18
C SER A 73 -6.15 -9.37 4.52
N ASN A 74 -6.97 -8.34 4.75
CA ASN A 74 -7.07 -7.66 6.04
C ASN A 74 -7.53 -8.59 7.16
N TYR A 75 -8.53 -9.43 6.89
CA TYR A 75 -9.05 -10.38 7.87
C TYR A 75 -7.95 -11.34 8.37
N PHE A 76 -7.11 -11.83 7.47
CA PHE A 76 -6.03 -12.74 7.83
C PHE A 76 -4.74 -12.03 8.30
N ALA A 77 -4.57 -10.73 8.01
CA ALA A 77 -3.36 -9.99 8.33
C ALA A 77 -3.02 -10.02 9.82
N GLY A 78 -4.02 -9.96 10.71
CA GLY A 78 -3.81 -10.03 12.16
C GLY A 78 -3.20 -11.36 12.61
N ALA A 79 -3.76 -12.48 12.14
CA ALA A 79 -3.26 -13.82 12.45
C ALA A 79 -1.87 -14.09 11.85
N LEU A 80 -1.65 -13.62 10.62
CA LEU A 80 -0.36 -13.72 9.95
C LEU A 80 0.71 -12.87 10.65
N ALA A 81 0.37 -11.69 11.13
CA ALA A 81 1.28 -10.82 11.88
C ALA A 81 1.76 -11.46 13.19
N GLN A 82 0.90 -12.25 13.86
CA GLN A 82 1.30 -12.98 15.05
C GLN A 82 2.32 -14.09 14.78
N ARG A 83 2.24 -14.73 13.60
CA ARG A 83 3.13 -15.83 13.20
C ARG A 83 4.43 -15.35 12.55
N LEU A 84 4.34 -14.39 11.66
CA LEU A 84 5.44 -13.93 10.81
C LEU A 84 6.14 -12.68 11.37
N GLY A 85 5.48 -11.95 12.27
CA GLY A 85 5.88 -10.62 12.68
C GLY A 85 5.41 -9.54 11.70
N ARG A 86 5.18 -8.32 12.21
CA ARG A 86 4.60 -7.20 11.45
C ARG A 86 5.50 -6.69 10.34
N LYS A 87 6.81 -6.62 10.59
CA LYS A 87 7.81 -6.22 9.59
C LYS A 87 7.85 -7.18 8.40
N ASN A 88 7.93 -8.48 8.67
CA ASN A 88 7.95 -9.47 7.59
C ASN A 88 6.66 -9.45 6.79
N LEU A 89 5.51 -9.24 7.45
CA LEU A 89 4.23 -9.14 6.78
C LEU A 89 4.16 -7.91 5.85
N LEU A 90 4.73 -6.77 6.29
CA LEU A 90 4.86 -5.57 5.47
C LEU A 90 5.72 -5.83 4.22
N VAL A 91 6.88 -6.49 4.39
CA VAL A 91 7.77 -6.85 3.28
C VAL A 91 7.08 -7.82 2.32
N ILE A 92 6.41 -8.85 2.83
CA ILE A 92 5.62 -9.79 2.01
C ILE A 92 4.53 -9.03 1.24
N GLY A 93 3.85 -8.08 1.86
CA GLY A 93 2.89 -7.21 1.18
C GLY A 93 3.50 -6.52 -0.04
N TRP A 94 4.72 -5.97 0.07
CA TRP A 94 5.41 -5.35 -1.06
C TRP A 94 5.82 -6.34 -2.15
N LEU A 95 6.18 -7.58 -1.81
CA LEU A 95 6.47 -8.60 -2.82
C LEU A 95 5.25 -8.89 -3.71
N PHE A 96 4.02 -8.80 -3.18
CA PHE A 96 2.80 -8.84 -3.98
C PHE A 96 2.55 -7.53 -4.75
N GLY A 97 3.03 -6.39 -4.25
CA GLY A 97 2.89 -5.10 -4.91
C GLY A 97 3.80 -4.90 -6.13
N ILE A 98 5.02 -5.45 -6.10
CA ILE A 98 6.03 -5.26 -7.16
C ILE A 98 5.52 -5.69 -8.55
N PRO A 99 4.91 -6.88 -8.75
CA PRO A 99 4.47 -7.29 -10.08
C PRO A 99 3.28 -6.47 -10.61
N VAL A 100 2.53 -5.76 -9.76
CA VAL A 100 1.31 -5.04 -10.15
C VAL A 100 1.53 -4.06 -11.31
N PRO A 101 2.43 -3.06 -11.21
CA PRO A 101 2.61 -2.09 -12.30
C PRO A 101 3.10 -2.74 -13.59
N PHE A 102 3.86 -3.83 -13.52
CA PHE A 102 4.30 -4.57 -14.72
C PHE A 102 3.12 -5.30 -15.38
N LEU A 103 2.27 -5.96 -14.59
CA LEU A 103 1.08 -6.62 -15.11
C LEU A 103 0.13 -5.63 -15.78
N LEU A 104 -0.08 -4.46 -15.17
CA LEU A 104 -0.91 -3.39 -15.74
C LEU A 104 -0.31 -2.82 -17.03
N MET A 105 1.02 -2.60 -17.03
CA MET A 105 1.75 -2.04 -18.18
C MET A 105 1.66 -2.95 -19.40
N TYR A 106 1.81 -4.24 -19.23
CA TYR A 106 1.91 -5.23 -20.31
C TYR A 106 0.68 -6.11 -20.47
N ALA A 107 -0.44 -5.81 -19.77
CA ALA A 107 -1.67 -6.61 -19.83
C ALA A 107 -2.16 -6.81 -21.29
N PRO A 108 -2.24 -8.05 -21.78
CA PRO A 108 -2.77 -8.33 -23.12
C PRO A 108 -4.31 -8.39 -23.14
N SER A 109 -4.95 -8.53 -21.98
CA SER A 109 -6.41 -8.59 -21.83
C SER A 109 -6.84 -8.05 -20.47
N TRP A 110 -8.15 -7.75 -20.33
CA TRP A 110 -8.74 -7.28 -19.07
C TRP A 110 -8.57 -8.27 -17.91
N GLY A 111 -8.51 -9.56 -18.20
CA GLY A 111 -8.23 -10.58 -17.18
C GLY A 111 -6.90 -10.38 -16.46
N TRP A 112 -5.87 -9.87 -17.12
CA TRP A 112 -4.59 -9.53 -16.50
C TRP A 112 -4.69 -8.32 -15.58
N ILE A 113 -5.54 -7.34 -15.93
CA ILE A 113 -5.88 -6.21 -15.05
C ILE A 113 -6.55 -6.70 -13.77
N ILE A 114 -7.49 -7.65 -13.91
CA ILE A 114 -8.14 -8.28 -12.76
C ILE A 114 -7.13 -9.03 -11.89
N ALA A 115 -6.22 -9.81 -12.48
CA ALA A 115 -5.16 -10.51 -11.76
C ALA A 115 -4.22 -9.53 -11.01
N ALA A 116 -3.85 -8.42 -11.65
CA ALA A 116 -3.07 -7.36 -11.00
C ALA A 116 -3.80 -6.78 -9.79
N ASN A 117 -5.12 -6.60 -9.89
CA ASN A 117 -5.95 -6.08 -8.78
C ASN A 117 -6.12 -7.08 -7.63
N VAL A 118 -6.07 -8.39 -7.89
CA VAL A 118 -5.94 -9.40 -6.83
C VAL A 118 -4.62 -9.18 -6.07
N LEU A 119 -3.50 -9.07 -6.77
CA LEU A 119 -2.19 -8.84 -6.13
C LEU A 119 -2.14 -7.50 -5.39
N LEU A 120 -2.71 -6.44 -5.95
CA LEU A 120 -2.81 -5.14 -5.29
C LEU A 120 -3.68 -5.22 -4.03
N GLY A 121 -4.78 -5.96 -4.07
CA GLY A 121 -5.63 -6.20 -2.90
C GLY A 121 -4.88 -6.90 -1.76
N ILE A 122 -4.08 -7.92 -2.10
CA ILE A 122 -3.19 -8.60 -1.13
C ILE A 122 -2.15 -7.63 -0.58
N ASN A 123 -1.44 -6.90 -1.43
CA ASN A 123 -0.48 -5.87 -1.02
C ASN A 123 -1.12 -4.88 -0.04
N GLN A 124 -2.27 -4.33 -0.38
CA GLN A 124 -2.99 -3.37 0.45
C GLN A 124 -3.42 -3.96 1.78
N GLY A 125 -3.97 -5.16 1.78
CA GLY A 125 -4.41 -5.85 3.00
C GLY A 125 -3.25 -6.12 3.97
N LEU A 126 -2.11 -6.55 3.47
CA LEU A 126 -0.94 -6.87 4.29
C LEU A 126 -0.16 -5.61 4.69
N ALA A 127 0.19 -4.75 3.73
CA ALA A 127 1.06 -3.60 3.97
C ALA A 127 0.35 -2.48 4.74
N TRP A 128 -0.87 -2.08 4.33
CA TRP A 128 -1.63 -1.04 5.03
C TRP A 128 -1.90 -1.42 6.48
N SER A 129 -2.43 -2.64 6.71
CA SER A 129 -2.72 -3.11 8.07
C SER A 129 -1.47 -3.18 8.94
N SER A 130 -0.33 -3.67 8.41
CA SER A 130 0.92 -3.72 9.14
C SER A 130 1.40 -2.34 9.56
N THR A 131 1.37 -1.35 8.67
CA THR A 131 1.78 0.03 8.98
C THR A 131 0.86 0.69 10.00
N VAL A 132 -0.46 0.42 9.97
CA VAL A 132 -1.42 0.92 10.96
C VAL A 132 -1.07 0.39 12.35
N VAL A 133 -0.95 -0.94 12.47
CA VAL A 133 -0.72 -1.57 13.78
C VAL A 133 0.63 -1.16 14.36
N MET A 134 1.70 -1.15 13.56
CA MET A 134 3.01 -0.70 14.03
C MET A 134 3.01 0.76 14.50
N LYS A 135 2.28 1.65 13.83
CA LYS A 135 2.15 3.06 14.27
C LYS A 135 1.39 3.21 15.57
N ILE A 136 0.34 2.40 15.77
CA ILE A 136 -0.41 2.36 17.02
C ILE A 136 0.49 1.93 18.17
N ASP A 137 1.32 0.90 17.97
CA ASP A 137 2.26 0.44 19.00
C ASP A 137 3.31 1.49 19.35
N LEU A 138 3.86 2.20 18.36
CA LEU A 138 4.83 3.27 18.58
C LEU A 138 4.21 4.47 19.31
N ALA A 139 2.97 4.81 18.99
CA ALA A 139 2.27 5.96 19.57
C ALA A 139 1.75 5.70 20.99
N GLY A 140 1.35 4.45 21.28
CA GLY A 140 0.71 4.07 22.53
C GLY A 140 -0.74 4.51 22.63
N GLU A 141 -1.40 4.11 23.72
CA GLU A 141 -2.85 4.30 23.89
C GLU A 141 -3.30 5.78 23.83
N LYS A 142 -2.54 6.67 24.46
CA LYS A 142 -2.90 8.11 24.54
C LYS A 142 -2.90 8.82 23.20
N GLN A 143 -2.08 8.36 22.25
CA GLN A 143 -1.90 9.01 20.94
C GLN A 143 -2.39 8.15 19.76
N ARG A 144 -3.08 7.04 20.04
CA ARG A 144 -3.56 6.09 19.03
C ARG A 144 -4.46 6.75 17.98
N GLY A 145 -5.38 7.61 18.38
CA GLY A 145 -6.27 8.31 17.46
C GLY A 145 -5.51 9.22 16.51
N LEU A 146 -4.52 9.97 17.00
CA LEU A 146 -3.66 10.80 16.15
C LEU A 146 -2.82 9.95 15.18
N ALA A 147 -2.26 8.85 15.65
CA ALA A 147 -1.48 7.93 14.82
C ALA A 147 -2.32 7.35 13.66
N MET A 148 -3.56 6.94 13.94
CA MET A 148 -4.48 6.46 12.92
C MET A 148 -4.88 7.57 11.96
N GLY A 149 -5.22 8.77 12.45
CA GLY A 149 -5.55 9.91 11.60
C GLY A 149 -4.44 10.29 10.65
N LEU A 150 -3.19 10.34 11.12
CA LEU A 150 -2.03 10.59 10.28
C LEU A 150 -1.77 9.48 9.25
N ASN A 151 -2.05 8.22 9.62
CA ASN A 151 -1.97 7.10 8.70
C ASN A 151 -2.93 7.28 7.52
N GLU A 152 -4.20 7.48 7.84
CA GLU A 152 -5.26 7.61 6.83
C GLU A 152 -5.04 8.88 5.99
N PHE A 153 -4.71 10.01 6.62
CA PHE A 153 -4.39 11.26 5.93
C PHE A 153 -3.29 11.05 4.88
N ALA A 154 -2.15 10.48 5.26
CA ALA A 154 -1.04 10.28 4.35
C ALA A 154 -1.38 9.30 3.21
N GLY A 155 -2.08 8.21 3.53
CA GLY A 155 -2.49 7.21 2.56
C GLY A 155 -3.45 7.79 1.52
N TYR A 156 -4.53 8.45 1.94
CA TYR A 156 -5.52 9.04 1.02
C TYR A 156 -5.01 10.27 0.28
N LEU A 157 -4.16 11.10 0.91
CA LEU A 157 -3.49 12.18 0.21
C LEU A 157 -2.64 11.65 -0.95
N ALA A 158 -1.89 10.56 -0.70
CA ALA A 158 -1.11 9.91 -1.74
C ALA A 158 -1.98 9.29 -2.84
N VAL A 159 -3.13 8.68 -2.50
CA VAL A 159 -4.11 8.20 -3.50
C VAL A 159 -4.50 9.33 -4.45
N GLY A 160 -4.94 10.47 -3.92
CA GLY A 160 -5.36 11.62 -4.73
C GLY A 160 -4.21 12.22 -5.55
N THR A 161 -3.05 12.42 -4.91
CA THR A 161 -1.87 13.01 -5.56
C THR A 161 -1.37 12.13 -6.71
N VAL A 162 -1.23 10.83 -6.48
CA VAL A 162 -0.75 9.90 -7.51
C VAL A 162 -1.79 9.72 -8.62
N ALA A 163 -3.09 9.69 -8.31
CA ALA A 163 -4.15 9.66 -9.31
C ALA A 163 -4.06 10.89 -10.24
N PHE A 164 -3.83 12.07 -9.67
CA PHE A 164 -3.66 13.30 -10.46
C PHE A 164 -2.42 13.21 -11.38
N PHE A 165 -1.25 12.90 -10.83
CA PHE A 165 -0.02 12.87 -11.63
C PHE A 165 -0.02 11.73 -12.65
N SER A 166 -0.54 10.56 -12.33
CA SER A 166 -0.63 9.46 -13.29
C SER A 166 -1.60 9.78 -14.43
N GLY A 167 -2.74 10.44 -14.14
CA GLY A 167 -3.66 10.94 -15.15
C GLY A 167 -3.01 11.99 -16.05
N TYR A 168 -2.29 12.96 -15.45
CA TYR A 168 -1.55 13.98 -16.22
C TYR A 168 -0.48 13.36 -17.15
N ILE A 169 0.27 12.36 -16.66
CA ILE A 169 1.24 11.64 -17.49
C ILE A 169 0.53 10.87 -18.60
N ALA A 170 -0.60 10.23 -18.31
CA ALA A 170 -1.37 9.47 -19.29
C ALA A 170 -1.90 10.37 -20.42
N GLU A 171 -2.37 11.57 -20.08
CA GLU A 171 -2.82 12.56 -21.07
C GLU A 171 -1.70 13.02 -21.98
N ARG A 172 -0.49 13.23 -21.45
CA ARG A 172 0.66 13.74 -22.21
C ARG A 172 1.40 12.69 -23.01
N TYR A 173 1.54 11.49 -22.48
CA TYR A 173 2.43 10.46 -23.01
C TYR A 173 1.71 9.16 -23.36
N GLY A 174 0.38 9.09 -23.13
CA GLY A 174 -0.44 7.91 -23.36
C GLY A 174 -0.63 7.06 -22.10
N LEU A 175 -1.68 6.22 -22.14
CA LEU A 175 -2.10 5.37 -21.03
C LEU A 175 -1.06 4.33 -20.62
N ARG A 176 -0.17 3.95 -21.54
CA ARG A 176 0.93 3.01 -21.34
C ARG A 176 2.17 3.46 -22.11
N PRO A 177 3.38 3.16 -21.63
CA PRO A 177 3.77 2.54 -20.36
C PRO A 177 4.00 3.58 -19.25
N TYR A 178 4.09 4.87 -19.59
CA TYR A 178 4.68 5.92 -18.77
C TYR A 178 4.09 6.10 -17.36
N PRO A 179 2.75 6.11 -17.16
CA PRO A 179 2.20 6.28 -15.81
C PRO A 179 2.62 5.16 -14.85
N PHE A 180 2.82 3.94 -15.38
CA PHE A 180 3.16 2.77 -14.55
C PHE A 180 4.58 2.78 -14.00
N TYR A 181 5.48 3.61 -14.56
CA TYR A 181 6.81 3.84 -13.96
C TYR A 181 6.72 4.44 -12.56
N LEU A 182 5.70 5.27 -12.27
CA LEU A 182 5.42 5.73 -10.91
C LEU A 182 5.13 4.56 -9.98
N GLY A 183 4.33 3.59 -10.44
CA GLY A 183 4.01 2.39 -9.67
C GLY A 183 5.24 1.54 -9.37
N ILE A 184 6.12 1.35 -10.35
CA ILE A 184 7.39 0.62 -10.17
C ILE A 184 8.26 1.34 -9.13
N ALA A 185 8.42 2.65 -9.26
CA ALA A 185 9.22 3.44 -8.31
C ALA A 185 8.65 3.33 -6.89
N MET A 186 7.33 3.48 -6.72
CA MET A 186 6.67 3.38 -5.41
C MET A 186 6.81 1.99 -4.81
N ALA A 187 6.66 0.91 -5.60
CA ALA A 187 6.78 -0.45 -5.11
C ALA A 187 8.21 -0.76 -4.65
N LEU A 188 9.22 -0.36 -5.42
CA LEU A 188 10.62 -0.57 -5.08
C LEU A 188 11.05 0.26 -3.87
N ILE A 189 10.73 1.55 -3.83
CA ILE A 189 11.07 2.43 -2.70
C ILE A 189 10.33 1.96 -1.45
N GLY A 190 9.04 1.63 -1.56
CA GLY A 190 8.24 1.11 -0.45
C GLY A 190 8.81 -0.18 0.15
N LEU A 191 9.25 -1.12 -0.71
CA LEU A 191 9.95 -2.33 -0.27
C LEU A 191 11.25 -2.00 0.46
N VAL A 192 12.12 -1.18 -0.16
CA VAL A 192 13.42 -0.80 0.41
C VAL A 192 13.22 -0.16 1.79
N LEU A 193 12.35 0.84 1.91
CA LEU A 193 12.07 1.49 3.19
C LEU A 193 11.51 0.51 4.24
N SER A 194 10.73 -0.49 3.82
CA SER A 194 10.17 -1.49 4.72
C SER A 194 11.20 -2.51 5.22
N VAL A 195 12.24 -2.77 4.44
CA VAL A 195 13.35 -3.65 4.86
C VAL A 195 14.23 -2.95 5.90
N PHE A 196 14.43 -1.63 5.78
CA PHE A 196 15.25 -0.85 6.70
C PHE A 196 14.52 -0.40 7.97
N PHE A 197 13.22 -0.61 8.06
CA PHE A 197 12.44 -0.43 9.28
C PHE A 197 12.71 -1.60 10.25
#